data_42749b02a8f42428024e22ba7715ef5c
#
_entry.id   42749b02a8f42428024e22ba7715ef5c
#
_cell.length_a   1.000
_cell.length_b   1.000
_cell.length_c   1.000
_cell.angle_alpha   90.00
_cell.angle_beta   90.00
_cell.angle_gamma   90.00
#
_symmetry.space_group_name_H-M   'P 1'
#
loop_
_entity.id
_entity.type
_entity.pdbx_description
1 polymer ?
#
loop_
_entity_poly.entity_id
_entity_poly.type
_entity_poly.pdbx_seq_one_letter_code
_entity_poly.pdbx_strand_id
1 'polypeptide(L)'
;LFACTSCSDTFLDNAPKGKYHEGNYDMGTAQELLVLATLMDGYNVFAQQTWPVTAMQCHTTDNSHPGGPSGDGGVDFSQFPTMSFTPANSMFNTYYSLQFTAITKANEALQMLKDLEEANGETAETRQYKAEAYFIRAAAYFRLTQAFGAVPYVDRVMGKDEAMADQLSATVIRNKYLPELIGVINDLPTRKEAVSSGNIGRATQNAARAIIAKTYLYEKDYNNCLTYTGQIISSEDNDLSTPYAEMFWEENEFGPESVWEINADYKPDQNISIIGENNQWCLMNGVRGFPNLGWGHNAPSENLMNDYESNDPRFGATVLEHGEKVDGEEVVASNYQYFNRKAYCRKSERSLYGRADWCYGYWSNLRIIRYADIVLMHAEAACETNDLDEAKRKLEMVRARARNGQSVLPEIKTTDKDELREKIRHERRIELALEFERYFDLVRWGIAEDKVANFVVGKHEVFPLPQTEIDKSLQKNMKK
;
A
#
# COMPACT_ATOMS: atom_id res chain seq x y z
N LEU A 1 53.25 0.29 -27.30
CA LEU A 1 52.82 0.30 -25.89
C LEU A 1 51.57 1.13 -25.77
N PHE A 2 50.40 0.47 -25.80
CA PHE A 2 49.12 1.09 -25.43
C PHE A 2 48.89 0.80 -23.95
N ALA A 3 48.86 1.83 -23.15
CA ALA A 3 48.41 1.74 -21.75
C ALA A 3 46.89 1.67 -21.73
N CYS A 4 46.32 0.54 -21.36
CA CYS A 4 44.93 0.45 -20.95
C CYS A 4 44.80 1.15 -19.60
N THR A 5 44.19 2.31 -19.58
CA THR A 5 43.70 2.90 -18.32
C THR A 5 42.54 2.05 -17.84
N SER A 6 42.76 1.36 -16.73
CA SER A 6 41.72 0.67 -15.95
C SER A 6 40.60 1.65 -15.62
N CYS A 7 39.39 1.33 -16.05
CA CYS A 7 38.18 1.95 -15.48
C CYS A 7 38.17 1.65 -13.99
N SER A 8 38.02 2.65 -13.18
CA SER A 8 37.91 2.50 -11.72
C SER A 8 36.68 1.66 -11.38
N ASP A 9 36.87 0.70 -10.47
CA ASP A 9 35.82 -0.21 -9.94
C ASP A 9 34.59 0.50 -9.30
N THR A 10 34.67 1.81 -9.15
CA THR A 10 33.59 2.64 -8.56
C THR A 10 32.32 2.79 -9.43
N PHE A 11 32.37 2.37 -10.71
CA PHE A 11 31.17 2.41 -11.57
C PHE A 11 30.28 1.17 -11.41
N LEU A 12 30.80 0.08 -10.84
CA LEU A 12 30.05 -1.16 -10.60
C LEU A 12 29.52 -1.28 -9.17
N ASP A 13 29.86 -0.33 -8.29
CA ASP A 13 29.51 -0.31 -6.87
C ASP A 13 28.30 0.57 -6.55
N ASN A 14 27.37 0.73 -7.46
CA ASN A 14 26.06 1.26 -7.07
C ASN A 14 25.29 0.13 -6.36
N ALA A 15 25.29 0.18 -5.04
CA ALA A 15 24.44 -0.68 -4.24
C ALA A 15 22.98 -0.54 -4.71
N PRO A 16 22.26 -1.63 -5.00
CA PRO A 16 20.85 -1.56 -5.34
C PRO A 16 20.10 -0.77 -4.26
N LYS A 17 19.30 0.21 -4.68
CA LYS A 17 18.48 0.99 -3.75
C LYS A 17 17.66 0.03 -2.87
N GLY A 18 17.72 0.24 -1.55
CA GLY A 18 16.95 -0.55 -0.59
C GLY A 18 17.46 -1.96 -0.29
N LYS A 19 18.66 -2.32 -0.78
CA LYS A 19 19.34 -3.57 -0.37
C LYS A 19 20.50 -3.31 0.56
N TYR A 20 20.60 -4.22 1.50
CA TYR A 20 21.72 -4.29 2.40
C TYR A 20 22.91 -4.96 1.70
N HIS A 21 24.05 -4.27 1.61
CA HIS A 21 25.32 -4.83 1.16
C HIS A 21 26.34 -4.80 2.31
N GLU A 22 27.10 -5.85 2.39
CA GLU A 22 28.30 -5.90 3.22
C GLU A 22 29.17 -4.67 2.91
N GLY A 23 29.28 -3.76 3.86
CA GLY A 23 30.05 -2.51 3.71
C GLY A 23 29.27 -1.20 3.81
N ASN A 24 27.94 -1.22 3.76
CA ASN A 24 27.07 -0.04 4.00
C ASN A 24 26.52 0.02 5.44
N TYR A 25 26.97 -0.88 6.29
CA TYR A 25 26.63 -0.96 7.69
C TYR A 25 27.86 -0.71 8.54
N ASP A 26 27.71 0.12 9.52
CA ASP A 26 28.41 -0.15 10.76
C ASP A 26 27.89 -1.50 11.24
N MET A 27 28.68 -2.54 11.05
CA MET A 27 28.32 -3.92 11.40
C MET A 27 28.25 -3.99 12.91
N GLY A 28 27.15 -3.50 13.47
CA GLY A 28 26.79 -3.69 14.83
C GLY A 28 26.97 -5.13 15.29
N THR A 29 26.64 -5.43 16.48
CA THR A 29 26.72 -6.80 16.97
C THR A 29 25.92 -7.75 16.07
N ALA A 30 26.28 -9.02 16.00
CA ALA A 30 25.50 -10.02 15.25
C ALA A 30 24.02 -10.04 15.67
N GLN A 31 23.71 -9.59 16.88
CA GLN A 31 22.36 -9.45 17.41
C GLN A 31 21.58 -8.30 16.76
N GLU A 32 22.21 -7.14 16.53
CA GLU A 32 21.58 -6.01 15.83
C GLU A 32 21.24 -6.38 14.37
N LEU A 33 22.13 -7.09 13.69
CA LEU A 33 21.86 -7.62 12.35
C LEU A 33 20.70 -8.60 12.32
N LEU A 34 20.55 -9.43 13.36
CA LEU A 34 19.43 -10.37 13.47
C LEU A 34 18.10 -9.61 13.69
N VAL A 35 18.11 -8.58 14.54
CA VAL A 35 16.93 -7.69 14.72
C VAL A 35 16.54 -7.08 13.37
N LEU A 36 17.51 -6.51 12.65
CA LEU A 36 17.28 -5.88 11.37
C LEU A 36 16.71 -6.87 10.33
N ALA A 37 17.29 -8.07 10.22
CA ALA A 37 16.80 -9.12 9.34
C ALA A 37 15.34 -9.49 9.67
N THR A 38 15.00 -9.58 10.97
CA THR A 38 13.64 -9.86 11.43
C THR A 38 12.66 -8.75 11.06
N LEU A 39 13.08 -7.46 11.16
CA LEU A 39 12.29 -6.33 10.69
C LEU A 39 12.08 -6.37 9.17
N MET A 40 13.11 -6.70 8.40
CA MET A 40 13.00 -6.81 6.94
C MET A 40 12.03 -7.92 6.53
N ASP A 41 12.02 -9.07 7.24
CA ASP A 41 10.99 -10.09 7.06
C ASP A 41 9.58 -9.52 7.30
N GLY A 42 9.43 -8.68 8.32
CA GLY A 42 8.15 -8.01 8.62
C GLY A 42 7.71 -7.07 7.50
N TYR A 43 8.62 -6.28 6.92
CA TYR A 43 8.31 -5.42 5.75
C TYR A 43 7.99 -6.23 4.51
N ASN A 44 8.71 -7.32 4.25
CA ASN A 44 8.50 -8.17 3.08
C ASN A 44 7.09 -8.78 3.02
N VAL A 45 6.45 -8.98 4.16
CA VAL A 45 5.05 -9.44 4.22
C VAL A 45 4.12 -8.50 3.43
N PHE A 46 4.36 -7.20 3.47
CA PHE A 46 3.51 -6.23 2.75
C PHE A 46 3.69 -6.29 1.23
N ALA A 47 4.82 -6.76 0.72
CA ALA A 47 5.01 -7.04 -0.70
C ALA A 47 4.19 -8.25 -1.18
N GLN A 48 3.99 -9.24 -0.32
CA GLN A 48 3.35 -10.52 -0.65
C GLN A 48 1.81 -10.44 -0.75
N GLN A 49 1.21 -9.30 -0.38
CA GLN A 49 -0.25 -9.17 -0.25
C GLN A 49 -0.98 -8.90 -1.57
N THR A 50 -0.27 -8.63 -2.66
CA THR A 50 -0.89 -8.15 -3.90
C THR A 50 -2.00 -9.07 -4.39
N TRP A 51 -1.82 -10.38 -4.26
CA TRP A 51 -2.80 -11.38 -4.66
C TRP A 51 -4.13 -11.24 -3.89
N PRO A 52 -4.19 -11.41 -2.55
CA PRO A 52 -5.45 -11.28 -1.83
C PRO A 52 -5.98 -9.85 -1.85
N VAL A 53 -5.13 -8.82 -1.87
CA VAL A 53 -5.56 -7.42 -1.93
C VAL A 53 -6.27 -7.11 -3.24
N THR A 54 -5.76 -7.57 -4.38
CA THR A 54 -6.44 -7.41 -5.68
C THR A 54 -7.83 -8.04 -5.66
N ALA A 55 -7.97 -9.27 -5.14
CA ALA A 55 -9.26 -9.93 -5.02
C ALA A 55 -10.21 -9.16 -4.09
N MET A 56 -9.77 -8.88 -2.86
CA MET A 56 -10.60 -8.32 -1.79
C MET A 56 -10.93 -6.83 -1.99
N GLN A 57 -9.99 -6.04 -2.51
CA GLN A 57 -10.11 -4.57 -2.50
C GLN A 57 -10.35 -3.96 -3.87
N CYS A 58 -10.11 -4.71 -4.96
CA CYS A 58 -10.38 -4.24 -6.32
C CYS A 58 -11.64 -4.89 -6.89
N HIS A 59 -11.72 -6.22 -6.88
CA HIS A 59 -12.83 -6.93 -7.52
C HIS A 59 -14.17 -6.77 -6.79
N THR A 60 -14.19 -6.23 -5.57
CA THR A 60 -15.38 -5.89 -4.80
C THR A 60 -15.87 -4.46 -5.05
N THR A 61 -15.36 -3.74 -6.06
CA THR A 61 -15.65 -2.31 -6.23
C THR A 61 -16.29 -1.98 -7.57
N ASP A 62 -16.80 -0.75 -7.66
CA ASP A 62 -17.27 -0.14 -8.89
C ASP A 62 -16.14 0.40 -9.79
N ASN A 63 -14.88 0.33 -9.35
CA ASN A 63 -13.72 0.85 -10.08
C ASN A 63 -13.11 -0.14 -11.06
N SER A 64 -13.20 -1.43 -10.78
CA SER A 64 -12.50 -2.42 -11.58
C SER A 64 -13.25 -3.75 -11.73
N HIS A 65 -12.77 -4.55 -12.66
CA HIS A 65 -13.23 -5.91 -12.87
C HIS A 65 -12.04 -6.85 -13.13
N PRO A 66 -12.22 -8.17 -12.98
CA PRO A 66 -11.24 -9.14 -13.44
C PRO A 66 -11.02 -8.99 -14.94
N GLY A 67 -9.79 -8.77 -15.39
CA GLY A 67 -9.45 -8.56 -16.79
C GLY A 67 -9.18 -9.85 -17.57
N GLY A 68 -9.49 -11.02 -17.00
CA GLY A 68 -9.36 -12.32 -17.64
C GLY A 68 -10.69 -12.92 -18.08
N PRO A 69 -10.68 -14.05 -18.78
CA PRO A 69 -11.91 -14.78 -19.12
C PRO A 69 -12.63 -15.22 -17.85
N SER A 70 -13.93 -15.53 -17.98
CA SER A 70 -14.74 -16.03 -16.88
C SER A 70 -14.07 -17.22 -16.19
N GLY A 71 -13.91 -17.14 -14.85
CA GLY A 71 -13.22 -18.15 -14.05
C GLY A 71 -11.70 -17.97 -13.94
N ASP A 72 -11.13 -16.92 -14.52
CA ASP A 72 -9.73 -16.56 -14.33
C ASP A 72 -9.44 -16.23 -12.85
N GLY A 73 -8.28 -16.67 -12.35
CA GLY A 73 -7.98 -16.60 -10.92
C GLY A 73 -8.69 -17.69 -10.07
N GLY A 74 -9.50 -18.54 -10.70
CA GLY A 74 -10.18 -19.66 -10.04
C GLY A 74 -11.46 -19.27 -9.29
N VAL A 75 -12.03 -20.26 -8.58
CA VAL A 75 -13.30 -20.10 -7.86
C VAL A 75 -13.23 -19.00 -6.82
N ASP A 76 -12.12 -18.87 -6.09
CA ASP A 76 -11.98 -17.90 -5.02
C ASP A 76 -12.03 -16.46 -5.55
N PHE A 77 -11.38 -16.16 -6.67
CA PHE A 77 -11.42 -14.84 -7.29
C PHE A 77 -12.82 -14.48 -7.82
N SER A 78 -13.51 -15.45 -8.42
CA SER A 78 -14.84 -15.23 -9.03
C SER A 78 -15.94 -14.88 -8.03
N GLN A 79 -15.71 -15.12 -6.73
CA GLN A 79 -16.68 -14.80 -5.68
C GLN A 79 -16.72 -13.31 -5.31
N PHE A 80 -15.64 -12.55 -5.54
CA PHE A 80 -15.55 -11.16 -5.12
C PHE A 80 -16.44 -10.20 -5.92
N PRO A 81 -16.47 -10.24 -7.27
CA PRO A 81 -17.37 -9.38 -8.05
C PRO A 81 -18.86 -9.61 -7.77
N THR A 82 -19.21 -10.79 -7.25
CA THR A 82 -20.59 -11.17 -6.94
C THR A 82 -20.91 -11.10 -5.45
N MET A 83 -19.95 -10.75 -4.60
CA MET A 83 -20.07 -10.73 -3.14
C MET A 83 -20.54 -12.07 -2.54
N SER A 84 -20.27 -13.19 -3.24
CA SER A 84 -20.71 -14.54 -2.86
C SER A 84 -19.67 -15.34 -2.05
N PHE A 85 -18.63 -14.69 -1.61
CA PHE A 85 -17.55 -15.30 -0.83
C PHE A 85 -18.03 -15.81 0.53
N THR A 86 -17.34 -16.84 1.01
CA THR A 86 -17.58 -17.47 2.32
C THR A 86 -16.27 -17.50 3.12
N PRO A 87 -16.31 -17.80 4.42
CA PRO A 87 -15.10 -17.98 5.25
C PRO A 87 -14.07 -18.97 4.69
N ALA A 88 -14.49 -19.89 3.84
CA ALA A 88 -13.61 -20.89 3.20
C ALA A 88 -12.78 -20.34 2.04
N ASN A 89 -13.05 -19.12 1.56
CA ASN A 89 -12.27 -18.49 0.49
C ASN A 89 -10.81 -18.32 0.93
N SER A 90 -9.88 -18.85 0.15
CA SER A 90 -8.44 -18.89 0.49
C SER A 90 -7.79 -17.52 0.58
N MET A 91 -8.35 -16.50 -0.10
CA MET A 91 -7.81 -15.14 -0.07
C MET A 91 -7.89 -14.52 1.33
N PHE A 92 -8.97 -14.82 2.08
CA PHE A 92 -9.08 -14.36 3.46
C PHE A 92 -8.01 -14.98 4.36
N ASN A 93 -7.80 -16.29 4.22
CA ASN A 93 -6.77 -16.98 5.01
C ASN A 93 -5.36 -16.46 4.67
N THR A 94 -5.07 -16.26 3.38
CA THR A 94 -3.78 -15.72 2.92
C THR A 94 -3.55 -14.33 3.48
N TYR A 95 -4.50 -13.41 3.29
CA TYR A 95 -4.37 -12.04 3.79
C TYR A 95 -4.22 -11.97 5.31
N TYR A 96 -5.07 -12.70 6.04
CA TYR A 96 -5.05 -12.77 7.50
C TYR A 96 -3.70 -13.30 8.02
N SER A 97 -3.25 -14.42 7.47
CA SER A 97 -1.98 -15.06 7.89
C SER A 97 -0.78 -14.15 7.63
N LEU A 98 -0.75 -13.44 6.49
CA LEU A 98 0.31 -12.49 6.19
C LEU A 98 0.37 -11.37 7.24
N GLN A 99 -0.76 -10.77 7.61
CA GLN A 99 -0.76 -9.73 8.64
C GLN A 99 -0.26 -10.26 9.99
N PHE A 100 -0.69 -11.45 10.40
CA PHE A 100 -0.19 -12.05 11.66
C PHE A 100 1.28 -12.46 11.58
N THR A 101 1.79 -12.78 10.39
CA THR A 101 3.24 -12.96 10.19
C THR A 101 4.00 -11.66 10.45
N ALA A 102 3.52 -10.52 9.92
CA ALA A 102 4.13 -9.22 10.19
C ALA A 102 4.10 -8.87 11.69
N ILE A 103 2.97 -9.12 12.38
CA ILE A 103 2.85 -8.92 13.83
C ILE A 103 3.84 -9.81 14.60
N THR A 104 3.97 -11.07 14.21
CA THR A 104 4.91 -12.00 14.83
C THR A 104 6.35 -11.52 14.67
N LYS A 105 6.75 -11.09 13.47
CA LYS A 105 8.08 -10.55 13.22
C LYS A 105 8.35 -9.27 14.02
N ALA A 106 7.38 -8.38 14.13
CA ALA A 106 7.48 -7.19 14.96
C ALA A 106 7.68 -7.56 16.46
N ASN A 107 6.92 -8.53 16.96
CA ASN A 107 7.02 -8.98 18.34
C ASN A 107 8.35 -9.71 18.63
N GLU A 108 8.85 -10.52 17.69
CA GLU A 108 10.18 -11.15 17.75
C GLU A 108 11.28 -10.09 17.83
N ALA A 109 11.22 -9.07 16.95
CA ALA A 109 12.18 -7.96 16.97
C ALA A 109 12.14 -7.18 18.30
N LEU A 110 10.94 -6.89 18.83
CA LEU A 110 10.79 -6.22 20.14
C LEU A 110 11.36 -7.04 21.30
N GLN A 111 11.20 -8.37 21.28
CA GLN A 111 11.80 -9.23 22.30
C GLN A 111 13.33 -9.25 22.20
N MET A 112 13.87 -9.38 20.98
CA MET A 112 15.33 -9.34 20.76
C MET A 112 15.93 -8.00 21.19
N LEU A 113 15.24 -6.88 20.89
CA LEU A 113 15.66 -5.54 21.29
C LEU A 113 15.68 -5.39 22.81
N LYS A 114 14.67 -5.91 23.50
CA LYS A 114 14.63 -5.90 24.96
C LYS A 114 15.84 -6.63 25.55
N ASP A 115 16.13 -7.83 25.06
CA ASP A 115 17.26 -8.65 25.54
C ASP A 115 18.61 -7.94 25.24
N LEU A 116 18.71 -7.28 24.08
CA LEU A 116 19.90 -6.53 23.66
C LEU A 116 20.12 -5.27 24.53
N GLU A 117 19.05 -4.50 24.79
CA GLU A 117 19.08 -3.30 25.62
C GLU A 117 19.39 -3.62 27.09
N GLU A 118 18.90 -4.75 27.61
CA GLU A 118 19.24 -5.21 28.97
C GLU A 118 20.73 -5.57 29.10
N ALA A 119 21.34 -6.10 28.01
CA ALA A 119 22.74 -6.48 28.00
C ALA A 119 23.71 -5.30 27.76
N ASN A 120 23.39 -4.41 26.86
CA ASN A 120 24.31 -3.41 26.29
C ASN A 120 23.87 -1.94 26.50
N GLY A 121 22.65 -1.72 26.99
CA GLY A 121 22.04 -0.40 27.05
C GLY A 121 21.32 -0.02 25.73
N GLU A 122 20.49 1.00 25.84
CA GLU A 122 19.75 1.54 24.70
C GLU A 122 20.64 2.47 23.85
N THR A 123 20.54 2.34 22.52
CA THR A 123 21.25 3.20 21.55
C THR A 123 20.25 3.94 20.67
N ALA A 124 20.71 4.89 19.85
CA ALA A 124 19.84 5.53 18.83
C ALA A 124 19.34 4.51 17.81
N GLU A 125 20.15 3.54 17.46
CA GLU A 125 19.80 2.49 16.50
C GLU A 125 18.77 1.52 17.08
N THR A 126 18.92 1.06 18.32
CA THR A 126 17.92 0.20 18.95
C THR A 126 16.58 0.91 19.13
N ARG A 127 16.57 2.23 19.44
CA ARG A 127 15.34 3.03 19.45
C ARG A 127 14.67 3.08 18.08
N GLN A 128 15.44 3.31 17.01
CA GLN A 128 14.90 3.29 15.65
C GLN A 128 14.30 1.91 15.30
N TYR A 129 15.00 0.83 15.57
CA TYR A 129 14.48 -0.53 15.30
C TYR A 129 13.22 -0.84 16.12
N LYS A 130 13.16 -0.38 17.36
CA LYS A 130 11.95 -0.47 18.20
C LYS A 130 10.77 0.28 17.56
N ALA A 131 11.02 1.49 17.06
CA ALA A 131 10.00 2.29 16.38
C ALA A 131 9.51 1.63 15.08
N GLU A 132 10.40 1.01 14.33
CA GLU A 132 10.03 0.24 13.13
C GLU A 132 9.20 -1.00 13.46
N ALA A 133 9.53 -1.73 14.52
CA ALA A 133 8.73 -2.86 14.98
C ALA A 133 7.30 -2.42 15.38
N TYR A 134 7.15 -1.31 16.10
CA TYR A 134 5.84 -0.75 16.40
C TYR A 134 5.09 -0.29 15.16
N PHE A 135 5.79 0.30 14.18
CA PHE A 135 5.19 0.67 12.90
C PHE A 135 4.66 -0.56 12.13
N ILE A 136 5.46 -1.62 11.98
CA ILE A 136 5.06 -2.86 11.29
C ILE A 136 3.82 -3.46 11.97
N ARG A 137 3.84 -3.54 13.31
CA ARG A 137 2.72 -4.07 14.09
C ARG A 137 1.45 -3.22 13.92
N ALA A 138 1.56 -1.92 14.01
CA ALA A 138 0.44 -0.99 13.83
C ALA A 138 -0.13 -1.06 12.41
N ALA A 139 0.70 -1.07 11.37
CA ALA A 139 0.27 -1.20 9.99
C ALA A 139 -0.47 -2.52 9.73
N ALA A 140 0.01 -3.62 10.29
CA ALA A 140 -0.64 -4.92 10.18
C ALA A 140 -2.00 -4.95 10.91
N TYR A 141 -2.07 -4.41 12.14
CA TYR A 141 -3.34 -4.31 12.86
C TYR A 141 -4.34 -3.34 12.24
N PHE A 142 -3.88 -2.22 11.70
CA PHE A 142 -4.75 -1.33 10.92
C PHE A 142 -5.42 -2.11 9.79
N ARG A 143 -4.68 -2.87 9.00
CA ARG A 143 -5.18 -3.67 7.88
C ARG A 143 -6.09 -4.81 8.31
N LEU A 144 -5.75 -5.51 9.39
CA LEU A 144 -6.62 -6.57 9.95
C LEU A 144 -7.95 -6.01 10.42
N THR A 145 -7.93 -4.92 11.17
CA THR A 145 -9.16 -4.31 11.69
C THR A 145 -10.00 -3.64 10.62
N GLN A 146 -9.36 -3.12 9.57
CA GLN A 146 -10.03 -2.61 8.38
C GLN A 146 -10.77 -3.72 7.63
N ALA A 147 -10.12 -4.87 7.44
CA ALA A 147 -10.66 -5.97 6.65
C ALA A 147 -11.66 -6.84 7.44
N PHE A 148 -11.37 -7.18 8.69
CA PHE A 148 -12.11 -8.20 9.46
C PHE A 148 -12.83 -7.65 10.70
N GLY A 149 -12.62 -6.38 11.05
CA GLY A 149 -13.19 -5.80 12.24
C GLY A 149 -12.55 -6.35 13.52
N ALA A 150 -13.21 -7.31 14.17
CA ALA A 150 -12.70 -7.93 15.40
C ALA A 150 -11.70 -9.05 15.09
N VAL A 151 -10.50 -8.98 15.72
CA VAL A 151 -9.44 -9.99 15.58
C VAL A 151 -8.72 -10.19 16.92
N PRO A 152 -7.93 -11.27 17.12
CA PRO A 152 -7.06 -11.41 18.28
C PRO A 152 -6.00 -10.30 18.33
N TYR A 153 -5.68 -9.83 19.55
CA TYR A 153 -4.56 -8.91 19.77
C TYR A 153 -3.39 -9.63 20.44
N VAL A 154 -2.24 -9.60 19.78
CA VAL A 154 -1.00 -10.26 20.19
C VAL A 154 0.12 -9.22 20.19
N ASP A 155 0.63 -8.86 21.38
CA ASP A 155 1.63 -7.81 21.60
C ASP A 155 3.01 -8.34 22.04
N ARG A 156 3.19 -9.66 22.06
CA ARG A 156 4.40 -10.36 22.44
C ARG A 156 4.58 -11.67 21.69
N VAL A 157 5.74 -12.27 21.79
CA VAL A 157 5.96 -13.65 21.32
C VAL A 157 5.11 -14.58 22.18
N MET A 158 4.29 -15.41 21.54
CA MET A 158 3.37 -16.33 22.19
C MET A 158 3.91 -17.76 22.17
N GLY A 159 3.75 -18.47 23.29
CA GLY A 159 4.01 -19.90 23.36
C GLY A 159 2.96 -20.73 22.62
N LYS A 160 3.28 -21.98 22.29
CA LYS A 160 2.36 -22.89 21.54
C LYS A 160 1.00 -23.07 22.22
N ASP A 161 0.95 -23.02 23.55
CA ASP A 161 -0.28 -23.25 24.33
C ASP A 161 -1.12 -21.98 24.49
N GLU A 162 -0.56 -20.80 24.17
CA GLU A 162 -1.22 -19.50 24.27
C GLU A 162 -1.90 -19.03 22.97
N ALA A 163 -1.79 -19.82 21.90
CA ALA A 163 -2.11 -19.43 20.53
C ALA A 163 -3.59 -19.10 20.24
N MET A 164 -4.45 -18.95 21.26
CA MET A 164 -5.87 -18.64 21.13
C MET A 164 -6.24 -17.40 21.95
N ALA A 165 -5.71 -16.23 21.56
CA ALA A 165 -6.16 -14.96 22.13
C ALA A 165 -7.64 -14.70 21.80
N ASP A 166 -8.35 -14.02 22.69
CA ASP A 166 -9.72 -13.60 22.43
C ASP A 166 -9.76 -12.50 21.37
N GLN A 167 -10.80 -12.50 20.53
CA GLN A 167 -11.01 -11.44 19.56
C GLN A 167 -11.41 -10.15 20.28
N LEU A 168 -10.78 -9.05 19.92
CA LEU A 168 -11.10 -7.72 20.40
C LEU A 168 -11.68 -6.89 19.24
N SER A 169 -12.56 -5.95 19.56
CA SER A 169 -13.11 -5.05 18.55
C SER A 169 -12.02 -4.16 17.93
N ALA A 170 -12.25 -3.70 16.70
CA ALA A 170 -11.35 -2.81 15.99
C ALA A 170 -10.93 -1.60 16.84
N THR A 171 -11.90 -0.93 17.49
CA THR A 171 -11.63 0.23 18.35
C THR A 171 -10.72 -0.12 19.53
N VAL A 172 -10.94 -1.27 20.19
CA VAL A 172 -10.06 -1.70 21.29
C VAL A 172 -8.63 -1.94 20.80
N ILE A 173 -8.46 -2.59 19.66
CA ILE A 173 -7.14 -2.85 19.07
C ILE A 173 -6.44 -1.54 18.68
N ARG A 174 -7.15 -0.61 18.07
CA ARG A 174 -6.62 0.70 17.67
C ARG A 174 -6.15 1.49 18.89
N ASN A 175 -6.92 1.47 19.99
CA ASN A 175 -6.54 2.11 21.25
C ASN A 175 -5.31 1.48 21.92
N LYS A 176 -4.87 0.29 21.50
CA LYS A 176 -3.64 -0.34 21.97
C LYS A 176 -2.43 0.09 21.14
N TYR A 177 -2.48 -0.09 19.80
CA TYR A 177 -1.30 0.20 18.99
C TYR A 177 -1.05 1.70 18.73
N LEU A 178 -2.09 2.56 18.76
CA LEU A 178 -1.92 3.99 18.53
C LEU A 178 -0.96 4.65 19.53
N PRO A 179 -1.13 4.50 20.87
CA PRO A 179 -0.18 5.10 21.83
C PRO A 179 1.25 4.59 21.66
N GLU A 180 1.42 3.31 21.31
CA GLU A 180 2.73 2.71 21.06
C GLU A 180 3.42 3.37 19.86
N LEU A 181 2.71 3.50 18.73
CA LEU A 181 3.27 4.11 17.53
C LEU A 181 3.50 5.62 17.71
N ILE A 182 2.58 6.33 18.36
CA ILE A 182 2.70 7.76 18.63
C ILE A 182 3.94 8.04 19.50
N GLY A 183 4.20 7.19 20.51
CA GLY A 183 5.32 7.35 21.43
C GLY A 183 6.70 7.26 20.78
N VAL A 184 6.81 6.67 19.60
CA VAL A 184 8.09 6.38 18.93
C VAL A 184 8.29 7.09 17.59
N ILE A 185 7.37 7.98 17.18
CA ILE A 185 7.48 8.67 15.87
C ILE A 185 8.84 9.36 15.70
N ASN A 186 9.33 10.03 16.74
CA ASN A 186 10.55 10.82 16.68
C ASN A 186 11.83 9.96 16.64
N ASP A 187 11.74 8.67 16.90
CA ASP A 187 12.85 7.73 16.77
C ASP A 187 12.97 7.19 15.33
N LEU A 188 12.00 7.47 14.48
CA LEU A 188 12.06 7.17 13.04
C LEU A 188 12.76 8.29 12.27
N PRO A 189 13.47 7.98 11.17
CA PRO A 189 14.05 9.01 10.32
C PRO A 189 12.95 9.77 9.56
N THR A 190 13.26 10.99 9.17
CA THR A 190 12.52 11.69 8.11
C THR A 190 12.77 10.98 6.77
N ARG A 191 11.92 11.24 5.75
CA ARG A 191 12.15 10.71 4.41
C ARG A 191 13.50 11.15 3.84
N LYS A 192 13.87 12.43 4.03
CA LYS A 192 15.14 12.98 3.56
C LYS A 192 16.35 12.28 4.21
N GLU A 193 16.29 11.99 5.50
CA GLU A 193 17.30 11.21 6.19
C GLU A 193 17.36 9.78 5.70
N ALA A 194 16.23 9.10 5.51
CA ALA A 194 16.18 7.74 4.99
C ALA A 194 16.76 7.66 3.57
N VAL A 195 16.47 8.64 2.69
CA VAL A 195 17.06 8.73 1.35
C VAL A 195 18.57 8.92 1.42
N SER A 196 19.04 9.84 2.27
CA SER A 196 20.47 10.17 2.36
C SER A 196 21.31 9.06 2.97
N SER A 197 20.75 8.26 3.88
CA SER A 197 21.42 7.12 4.53
C SER A 197 21.29 5.81 3.75
N GLY A 198 20.52 5.77 2.65
CA GLY A 198 20.25 4.54 1.89
C GLY A 198 19.26 3.58 2.57
N ASN A 199 18.65 3.96 3.72
CA ASN A 199 17.64 3.18 4.45
C ASN A 199 16.23 3.36 3.89
N ILE A 200 16.12 3.54 2.60
CA ILE A 200 14.89 3.79 1.88
C ILE A 200 14.01 2.52 1.84
N GLY A 201 12.69 2.67 1.89
CA GLY A 201 11.74 1.54 1.94
C GLY A 201 11.38 1.08 3.35
N ARG A 202 12.07 1.58 4.39
CA ARG A 202 11.75 1.37 5.81
C ARG A 202 10.82 2.47 6.33
N ALA A 203 10.31 2.32 7.55
CA ALA A 203 9.42 3.30 8.16
C ALA A 203 10.09 4.65 8.33
N THR A 204 9.34 5.70 8.03
CA THR A 204 9.70 7.10 8.29
C THR A 204 8.69 7.73 9.23
N GLN A 205 9.02 8.90 9.79
CA GLN A 205 8.10 9.67 10.62
C GLN A 205 6.76 9.91 9.90
N ASN A 206 6.80 10.27 8.61
CA ASN A 206 5.59 10.53 7.84
C ASN A 206 4.81 9.26 7.49
N ALA A 207 5.48 8.12 7.29
CA ALA A 207 4.80 6.83 7.17
C ALA A 207 4.03 6.46 8.46
N ALA A 208 4.65 6.66 9.63
CA ALA A 208 3.99 6.44 10.92
C ALA A 208 2.81 7.39 11.14
N ARG A 209 2.99 8.70 10.90
CA ARG A 209 1.90 9.69 10.96
C ARG A 209 0.76 9.35 10.02
N ALA A 210 1.06 8.79 8.84
CA ALA A 210 0.04 8.40 7.86
C ALA A 210 -0.82 7.23 8.35
N ILE A 211 -0.23 6.19 8.95
CA ILE A 211 -0.99 5.09 9.58
C ILE A 211 -1.87 5.61 10.72
N ILE A 212 -1.34 6.53 11.55
CA ILE A 212 -2.11 7.15 12.64
C ILE A 212 -3.27 7.98 12.07
N ALA A 213 -3.03 8.81 11.05
CA ALA A 213 -4.05 9.63 10.41
C ALA A 213 -5.15 8.78 9.77
N LYS A 214 -4.77 7.69 9.04
CA LYS A 214 -5.73 6.74 8.46
C LYS A 214 -6.56 6.07 9.56
N THR A 215 -5.95 5.70 10.67
CA THR A 215 -6.68 5.11 11.81
C THR A 215 -7.75 6.07 12.34
N TYR A 216 -7.40 7.33 12.58
CA TYR A 216 -8.36 8.34 13.04
C TYR A 216 -9.44 8.66 12.01
N LEU A 217 -9.09 8.67 10.71
CA LEU A 217 -10.08 8.85 9.64
C LEU A 217 -11.15 7.73 9.66
N TYR A 218 -10.73 6.47 9.89
CA TYR A 218 -11.63 5.33 9.98
C TYR A 218 -12.48 5.32 11.26
N GLU A 219 -11.99 5.91 12.36
CA GLU A 219 -12.76 6.17 13.58
C GLU A 219 -13.66 7.42 13.48
N LYS A 220 -13.59 8.15 12.37
CA LYS A 220 -14.24 9.45 12.17
C LYS A 220 -13.81 10.51 13.20
N ASP A 221 -12.63 10.34 13.79
CA ASP A 221 -11.96 11.36 14.59
C ASP A 221 -11.22 12.33 13.68
N TYR A 222 -11.98 13.19 13.03
CA TYR A 222 -11.46 14.11 12.04
C TYR A 222 -10.47 15.13 12.63
N ASN A 223 -10.60 15.51 13.89
CA ASN A 223 -9.67 16.44 14.54
C ASN A 223 -8.28 15.85 14.68
N ASN A 224 -8.17 14.61 15.14
CA ASN A 224 -6.89 13.93 15.22
C ASN A 224 -6.36 13.59 13.81
N CYS A 225 -7.21 13.23 12.85
CA CYS A 225 -6.82 13.08 11.45
C CYS A 225 -6.18 14.36 10.90
N LEU A 226 -6.79 15.53 11.11
CA LEU A 226 -6.24 16.84 10.74
C LEU A 226 -4.88 17.10 11.40
N THR A 227 -4.73 16.74 12.66
CA THR A 227 -3.47 16.92 13.39
C THR A 227 -2.33 16.19 12.69
N TYR A 228 -2.48 14.89 12.41
CA TYR A 228 -1.40 14.09 11.84
C TYR A 228 -1.19 14.33 10.35
N THR A 229 -2.25 14.53 9.58
CA THR A 229 -2.11 14.93 8.16
C THR A 229 -1.49 16.32 8.03
N GLY A 230 -1.84 17.25 8.93
CA GLY A 230 -1.24 18.58 9.02
C GLY A 230 0.25 18.54 9.34
N GLN A 231 0.69 17.66 10.24
CA GLN A 231 2.11 17.44 10.53
C GLN A 231 2.88 16.92 9.32
N ILE A 232 2.30 15.99 8.54
CA ILE A 232 2.92 15.51 7.30
C ILE A 232 3.05 16.65 6.30
N ILE A 233 1.99 17.42 6.09
CA ILE A 233 1.96 18.52 5.13
C ILE A 233 2.97 19.61 5.52
N SER A 234 3.04 19.98 6.79
CA SER A 234 3.94 21.02 7.28
C SER A 234 5.39 20.60 7.40
N SER A 235 5.70 19.31 7.33
CA SER A 235 7.08 18.82 7.35
C SER A 235 7.87 19.15 6.10
N GLU A 236 7.17 19.40 4.98
CA GLU A 236 7.77 19.63 3.66
C GLU A 236 8.74 18.51 3.21
N ASP A 237 8.55 17.30 3.77
CA ASP A 237 9.34 16.13 3.46
C ASP A 237 8.75 15.33 2.28
N ASN A 238 7.48 15.59 2.00
CA ASN A 238 6.73 15.05 0.85
C ASN A 238 6.01 16.18 0.12
N ASP A 239 5.81 16.03 -1.20
CA ASP A 239 5.09 16.98 -2.03
C ASP A 239 4.43 16.34 -3.26
N LEU A 240 3.72 17.16 -4.07
CA LEU A 240 3.07 16.76 -5.33
C LEU A 240 3.86 17.22 -6.57
N SER A 241 5.17 17.35 -6.49
CA SER A 241 6.01 17.80 -7.61
C SER A 241 6.13 16.77 -8.74
N THR A 242 5.95 15.49 -8.45
CA THR A 242 5.95 14.44 -9.47
C THR A 242 4.68 14.54 -10.34
N PRO A 243 4.81 14.64 -11.68
CA PRO A 243 3.66 14.59 -12.57
C PRO A 243 2.86 13.30 -12.37
N TYR A 244 1.52 13.39 -12.35
CA TYR A 244 0.67 12.21 -12.12
C TYR A 244 0.94 11.07 -13.10
N ALA A 245 1.18 11.38 -14.37
CA ALA A 245 1.44 10.38 -15.41
C ALA A 245 2.74 9.59 -15.20
N GLU A 246 3.67 10.15 -14.40
CA GLU A 246 5.00 9.59 -14.17
C GLU A 246 5.12 8.94 -12.79
N MET A 247 4.09 9.08 -11.96
CA MET A 247 4.08 8.67 -10.56
C MET A 247 4.46 7.19 -10.35
N PHE A 248 4.06 6.31 -11.28
CA PHE A 248 4.28 4.87 -11.18
C PHE A 248 5.49 4.38 -11.98
N TRP A 249 6.30 5.27 -12.54
CA TRP A 249 7.53 4.91 -13.21
C TRP A 249 8.64 4.58 -12.21
N GLU A 250 9.53 3.67 -12.60
CA GLU A 250 10.66 3.22 -11.76
C GLU A 250 11.56 4.39 -11.32
N GLU A 251 11.79 5.37 -12.20
CA GLU A 251 12.62 6.54 -11.90
C GLU A 251 12.05 7.46 -10.81
N ASN A 252 10.75 7.34 -10.52
CA ASN A 252 10.05 8.08 -9.48
C ASN A 252 9.78 7.26 -8.22
N GLU A 253 10.37 6.06 -8.12
CA GLU A 253 10.33 5.27 -6.91
C GLU A 253 11.00 6.00 -5.75
N PHE A 254 10.38 5.91 -4.58
CA PHE A 254 10.78 6.67 -3.40
C PHE A 254 10.88 8.19 -3.64
N GLY A 255 10.19 8.69 -4.66
CA GLY A 255 10.10 10.10 -5.00
C GLY A 255 9.39 10.94 -3.92
N PRO A 256 9.27 12.25 -4.15
CA PRO A 256 8.67 13.18 -3.16
C PRO A 256 7.25 12.81 -2.74
N GLU A 257 6.48 12.18 -3.61
CA GLU A 257 5.11 11.78 -3.32
C GLU A 257 5.01 10.47 -2.50
N SER A 258 6.09 9.69 -2.40
CA SER A 258 6.11 8.44 -1.64
C SER A 258 6.13 8.72 -0.14
N VAL A 259 5.04 8.38 0.56
CA VAL A 259 4.96 8.41 2.03
C VAL A 259 5.32 7.06 2.62
N TRP A 260 4.78 6.00 2.06
CA TRP A 260 5.17 4.63 2.37
C TRP A 260 5.15 3.77 1.12
N GLU A 261 6.28 3.19 0.80
CA GLU A 261 6.52 2.41 -0.40
C GLU A 261 7.35 1.18 -0.04
N ILE A 262 6.95 0.03 -0.55
CA ILE A 262 7.68 -1.23 -0.36
C ILE A 262 8.64 -1.43 -1.51
N ASN A 263 9.91 -1.60 -1.17
CA ASN A 263 10.96 -1.86 -2.13
C ASN A 263 10.76 -3.21 -2.81
N ALA A 264 10.94 -3.23 -4.11
CA ALA A 264 11.02 -4.44 -4.91
C ALA A 264 12.34 -4.43 -5.70
N ASP A 265 12.82 -5.60 -6.10
CA ASP A 265 14.05 -5.70 -6.86
C ASP A 265 14.01 -6.89 -7.81
N TYR A 266 14.71 -6.73 -8.93
CA TYR A 266 14.85 -7.77 -9.92
C TYR A 266 15.99 -8.73 -9.59
N LYS A 267 15.68 -10.02 -9.53
CA LYS A 267 16.68 -11.09 -9.44
C LYS A 267 16.56 -11.97 -10.68
N PRO A 268 17.64 -12.14 -11.49
CA PRO A 268 17.61 -12.93 -12.72
C PRO A 268 17.10 -14.36 -12.55
N ASP A 269 17.45 -14.97 -11.43
CA ASP A 269 17.13 -16.40 -11.13
C ASP A 269 15.83 -16.57 -10.35
N GLN A 270 15.03 -15.51 -10.23
CA GLN A 270 13.84 -15.51 -9.42
C GLN A 270 12.75 -16.41 -10.02
N ASN A 271 12.29 -17.38 -9.23
CA ASN A 271 11.16 -18.21 -9.63
C ASN A 271 9.86 -17.43 -9.48
N ILE A 272 9.23 -17.11 -10.61
CA ILE A 272 7.95 -16.39 -10.67
C ILE A 272 6.80 -17.05 -9.88
N SER A 273 6.93 -18.35 -9.62
CA SER A 273 5.94 -19.12 -8.86
C SER A 273 6.09 -18.97 -7.35
N ILE A 274 7.19 -18.37 -6.86
CA ILE A 274 7.40 -18.16 -5.43
C ILE A 274 6.80 -16.82 -5.04
N ILE A 275 5.55 -16.86 -4.58
CA ILE A 275 4.91 -15.76 -3.86
C ILE A 275 5.72 -15.57 -2.57
N GLY A 276 6.46 -14.49 -2.45
CA GLY A 276 7.21 -14.20 -1.22
C GLY A 276 8.54 -13.49 -1.39
N GLU A 277 9.10 -13.51 -2.59
CA GLU A 277 10.35 -12.82 -2.87
C GLU A 277 10.17 -11.54 -3.71
N ASN A 278 8.91 -11.25 -4.16
CA ASN A 278 8.61 -10.25 -5.17
C ASN A 278 7.33 -9.51 -4.89
N ASN A 279 7.28 -8.26 -5.30
CA ASN A 279 6.05 -7.57 -5.54
C ASN A 279 5.41 -8.09 -6.84
N GLN A 280 4.20 -8.61 -6.77
CA GLN A 280 3.45 -9.08 -7.94
C GLN A 280 2.47 -8.02 -8.48
N TRP A 281 2.62 -6.76 -8.11
CA TRP A 281 1.72 -5.69 -8.50
C TRP A 281 1.54 -5.60 -10.03
N CYS A 282 2.64 -5.46 -10.76
CA CYS A 282 2.60 -5.33 -12.21
C CYS A 282 2.18 -6.62 -12.90
N LEU A 283 2.57 -7.79 -12.36
CA LEU A 283 2.11 -9.08 -12.87
C LEU A 283 0.59 -9.23 -12.76
N MET A 284 0.05 -8.96 -11.57
CA MET A 284 -1.37 -9.13 -11.30
C MET A 284 -2.24 -8.15 -12.10
N ASN A 285 -1.85 -6.87 -12.09
CA ASN A 285 -2.68 -5.77 -12.53
C ASN A 285 -2.31 -5.24 -13.92
N GLY A 286 -1.14 -5.64 -14.46
CA GLY A 286 -0.66 -5.20 -15.76
C GLY A 286 -1.38 -5.88 -16.92
N VAL A 287 -1.08 -5.40 -18.13
CA VAL A 287 -1.71 -5.84 -19.38
C VAL A 287 -1.63 -7.35 -19.56
N ARG A 288 -2.78 -7.99 -19.79
CA ARG A 288 -2.83 -9.38 -20.24
C ARG A 288 -2.58 -9.45 -21.74
N GLY A 289 -1.35 -9.68 -22.11
CA GLY A 289 -0.89 -9.70 -23.48
C GLY A 289 0.49 -9.09 -23.62
N PHE A 290 0.94 -8.97 -24.88
CA PHE A 290 2.26 -8.40 -25.19
C PHE A 290 2.25 -6.86 -24.98
N PRO A 291 3.34 -6.25 -24.52
CA PRO A 291 4.62 -6.88 -24.17
C PRO A 291 4.75 -7.33 -22.70
N ASN A 292 3.83 -6.92 -21.83
CA ASN A 292 4.00 -7.09 -20.38
C ASN A 292 3.66 -8.49 -19.88
N LEU A 293 2.82 -9.23 -20.58
CA LEU A 293 2.38 -10.59 -20.23
C LEU A 293 1.79 -10.70 -18.81
N GLY A 294 1.23 -9.59 -18.29
CA GLY A 294 0.53 -9.56 -17.02
C GLY A 294 -0.75 -10.39 -17.05
N TRP A 295 -1.41 -10.52 -15.90
CA TRP A 295 -2.64 -11.32 -15.78
C TRP A 295 -3.91 -10.50 -16.00
N GLY A 296 -3.82 -9.17 -16.00
CA GLY A 296 -4.91 -8.27 -16.33
C GLY A 296 -5.98 -8.14 -15.27
N HIS A 297 -5.71 -8.50 -14.03
CA HIS A 297 -6.63 -8.22 -12.93
C HIS A 297 -6.68 -6.71 -12.65
N ASN A 298 -7.74 -6.24 -11.94
CA ASN A 298 -7.93 -4.83 -11.65
C ASN A 298 -7.99 -3.95 -12.92
N ALA A 299 -8.65 -4.43 -13.97
CA ALA A 299 -8.90 -3.67 -15.17
C ALA A 299 -9.97 -2.59 -14.90
N PRO A 300 -9.82 -1.34 -15.41
CA PRO A 300 -10.75 -0.26 -15.16
C PRO A 300 -12.15 -0.58 -15.67
N SER A 301 -13.18 -0.35 -14.86
CA SER A 301 -14.56 -0.52 -15.24
C SER A 301 -15.05 0.65 -16.09
N GLU A 302 -16.11 0.42 -16.89
CA GLU A 302 -16.81 1.50 -17.60
C GLU A 302 -17.35 2.55 -16.62
N ASN A 303 -17.78 2.13 -15.43
CA ASN A 303 -18.26 3.03 -14.37
C ASN A 303 -17.16 3.99 -13.92
N LEU A 304 -15.93 3.51 -13.71
CA LEU A 304 -14.79 4.37 -13.40
C LEU A 304 -14.44 5.30 -14.57
N MET A 305 -14.37 4.74 -15.78
CA MET A 305 -13.96 5.50 -16.97
C MET A 305 -14.94 6.65 -17.29
N ASN A 306 -16.23 6.43 -17.08
CA ASN A 306 -17.28 7.43 -17.28
C ASN A 306 -17.34 8.50 -16.18
N ASP A 307 -16.69 8.29 -15.04
CA ASP A 307 -16.67 9.23 -13.91
C ASP A 307 -15.58 10.31 -14.03
N TYR A 308 -14.63 10.15 -14.98
CA TYR A 308 -13.64 11.19 -15.26
C TYR A 308 -14.28 12.45 -15.82
N GLU A 309 -13.88 13.63 -15.32
CA GLU A 309 -14.28 14.90 -15.89
C GLU A 309 -13.75 15.03 -17.34
N SER A 310 -14.44 15.81 -18.15
CA SER A 310 -14.03 15.99 -19.55
C SER A 310 -12.61 16.52 -19.65
N ASN A 311 -11.78 15.82 -20.42
CA ASN A 311 -10.36 16.13 -20.64
C ASN A 311 -9.50 16.06 -19.35
N ASP A 312 -9.89 15.31 -18.32
CA ASP A 312 -9.03 15.05 -17.18
C ASP A 312 -7.76 14.30 -17.63
N PRO A 313 -6.56 14.88 -17.47
CA PRO A 313 -5.32 14.26 -17.93
C PRO A 313 -5.01 12.92 -17.25
N ARG A 314 -5.59 12.69 -16.07
CA ARG A 314 -5.40 11.43 -15.33
C ARG A 314 -6.07 10.23 -15.99
N PHE A 315 -7.07 10.45 -16.84
CA PHE A 315 -7.69 9.35 -17.60
C PHE A 315 -6.62 8.57 -18.38
N GLY A 316 -5.88 9.24 -19.25
CA GLY A 316 -4.84 8.62 -20.06
C GLY A 316 -3.63 8.12 -19.24
N ALA A 317 -3.45 8.61 -18.00
CA ALA A 317 -2.39 8.15 -17.09
C ALA A 317 -2.83 6.95 -16.21
N THR A 318 -4.12 6.63 -16.19
CA THR A 318 -4.70 5.52 -15.41
C THR A 318 -5.18 4.38 -16.29
N VAL A 319 -5.76 4.71 -17.45
CA VAL A 319 -6.37 3.75 -18.39
C VAL A 319 -5.44 3.55 -19.58
N LEU A 320 -5.11 2.31 -19.85
CA LEU A 320 -4.28 1.89 -20.98
C LEU A 320 -5.16 1.14 -21.99
N GLU A 321 -5.12 1.55 -23.25
CA GLU A 321 -5.96 0.98 -24.29
C GLU A 321 -5.19 0.00 -25.19
N HIS A 322 -5.86 -1.07 -25.62
CA HIS A 322 -5.36 -1.97 -26.66
C HIS A 322 -5.05 -1.20 -27.95
N GLY A 323 -3.90 -1.46 -28.54
CA GLY A 323 -3.42 -0.77 -29.74
C GLY A 323 -2.70 0.55 -29.47
N GLU A 324 -2.73 1.05 -28.24
CA GLU A 324 -1.96 2.23 -27.87
C GLU A 324 -0.46 1.96 -27.92
N LYS A 325 0.34 2.97 -28.27
CA LYS A 325 1.80 2.88 -28.22
C LYS A 325 2.34 3.58 -27.00
N VAL A 326 3.01 2.82 -26.14
CA VAL A 326 3.70 3.32 -24.95
C VAL A 326 5.19 3.02 -25.09
N ASP A 327 6.03 4.05 -24.93
CA ASP A 327 7.49 3.90 -25.04
C ASP A 327 7.95 3.20 -26.35
N GLY A 328 7.24 3.50 -27.45
CA GLY A 328 7.52 2.97 -28.79
C GLY A 328 7.03 1.54 -29.06
N GLU A 329 6.42 0.88 -28.07
CA GLU A 329 5.83 -0.46 -28.22
C GLU A 329 4.29 -0.39 -28.27
N GLU A 330 3.70 -1.19 -29.14
CA GLU A 330 2.25 -1.33 -29.22
C GLU A 330 1.74 -2.32 -28.16
N VAL A 331 0.72 -1.91 -27.42
CA VAL A 331 0.05 -2.74 -26.42
C VAL A 331 -0.92 -3.69 -27.14
N VAL A 332 -0.54 -4.95 -27.23
CA VAL A 332 -1.38 -5.99 -27.84
C VAL A 332 -2.03 -6.81 -26.73
N ALA A 333 -3.17 -6.35 -26.27
CA ALA A 333 -3.92 -7.01 -25.21
C ALA A 333 -4.77 -8.16 -25.75
N SER A 334 -4.93 -9.20 -24.94
CA SER A 334 -5.85 -10.31 -25.19
C SER A 334 -7.11 -10.14 -24.34
N ASN A 335 -8.28 -10.29 -24.93
CA ASN A 335 -9.61 -10.40 -24.32
C ASN A 335 -10.26 -9.09 -23.82
N TYR A 336 -9.51 -8.04 -23.50
CA TYR A 336 -10.04 -6.76 -23.02
C TYR A 336 -9.43 -5.59 -23.76
N GLN A 337 -10.14 -4.46 -23.78
CA GLN A 337 -9.71 -3.26 -24.45
C GLN A 337 -8.92 -2.33 -23.52
N TYR A 338 -9.24 -2.34 -22.24
CA TYR A 338 -8.67 -1.39 -21.26
C TYR A 338 -7.99 -2.11 -20.11
N PHE A 339 -6.85 -1.57 -19.66
CA PHE A 339 -6.03 -2.11 -18.60
C PHE A 339 -5.54 -1.02 -17.66
N ASN A 340 -5.03 -1.42 -16.50
CA ASN A 340 -4.44 -0.54 -15.50
C ASN A 340 -3.07 -0.05 -15.96
N ARG A 341 -2.97 1.23 -16.38
CA ARG A 341 -1.70 1.83 -16.80
C ARG A 341 -0.70 1.97 -15.66
N LYS A 342 -1.16 2.18 -14.42
CA LYS A 342 -0.28 2.31 -13.24
C LYS A 342 0.55 1.05 -12.98
N ALA A 343 0.13 -0.08 -13.49
CA ALA A 343 0.85 -1.36 -13.41
C ALA A 343 1.59 -1.74 -14.72
N TYR A 344 1.74 -0.80 -15.65
CA TYR A 344 2.42 -1.05 -16.92
C TYR A 344 3.93 -0.81 -16.80
N CYS A 345 4.73 -1.80 -17.18
CA CYS A 345 6.19 -1.71 -17.23
C CYS A 345 6.64 -1.25 -18.61
N ARG A 346 7.24 -0.07 -18.69
CA ARG A 346 7.72 0.52 -19.94
C ARG A 346 8.91 -0.27 -20.51
N LYS A 347 9.13 -0.18 -21.83
CA LYS A 347 10.26 -0.80 -22.51
C LYS A 347 11.60 -0.32 -21.98
N SER A 348 11.74 0.98 -21.73
CA SER A 348 12.92 1.60 -21.15
C SER A 348 13.29 0.96 -19.81
N GLU A 349 12.31 0.74 -18.92
CA GLU A 349 12.50 0.09 -17.62
C GLU A 349 12.95 -1.36 -17.77
N ARG A 350 12.30 -2.14 -18.64
CA ARG A 350 12.71 -3.53 -18.91
C ARG A 350 14.11 -3.62 -19.48
N SER A 351 14.53 -2.65 -20.27
CA SER A 351 15.85 -2.61 -20.91
C SER A 351 17.00 -2.22 -19.98
N LEU A 352 16.71 -1.40 -18.93
CA LEU A 352 17.72 -0.89 -17.99
C LEU A 352 18.59 -1.98 -17.36
N TYR A 353 18.02 -3.15 -17.10
CA TYR A 353 18.67 -4.24 -16.39
C TYR A 353 18.85 -5.49 -17.25
N GLY A 354 18.77 -5.37 -18.58
CA GLY A 354 18.79 -6.51 -19.49
C GLY A 354 17.62 -7.48 -19.26
N ARG A 355 16.49 -6.95 -18.77
CA ARG A 355 15.28 -7.71 -18.44
C ARG A 355 14.64 -8.26 -19.71
N ALA A 356 14.26 -9.53 -19.67
CA ALA A 356 13.50 -10.14 -20.76
C ALA A 356 12.06 -9.60 -20.81
N ASP A 357 11.41 -9.70 -21.97
CA ASP A 357 10.05 -9.20 -22.17
C ASP A 357 9.01 -9.82 -21.22
N TRP A 358 9.29 -11.00 -20.65
CA TRP A 358 8.43 -11.74 -19.73
C TRP A 358 8.65 -11.44 -18.24
N CYS A 359 9.47 -10.43 -17.87
CA CYS A 359 9.81 -10.16 -16.46
C CYS A 359 8.68 -9.57 -15.61
N TYR A 360 7.52 -9.30 -16.16
CA TYR A 360 6.28 -8.92 -15.46
C TYR A 360 6.37 -7.76 -14.46
N GLY A 361 7.46 -6.99 -14.45
CA GLY A 361 7.62 -5.82 -13.57
C GLY A 361 7.86 -6.13 -12.09
N TYR A 362 8.46 -7.25 -11.77
CA TYR A 362 8.76 -7.63 -10.37
C TYR A 362 9.68 -6.65 -9.63
N TRP A 363 10.40 -5.84 -10.36
CA TRP A 363 11.27 -4.78 -9.82
C TRP A 363 10.51 -3.53 -9.40
N SER A 364 9.27 -3.37 -9.82
CA SER A 364 8.49 -2.17 -9.54
C SER A 364 8.02 -2.16 -8.09
N ASN A 365 8.29 -1.08 -7.39
CA ASN A 365 7.88 -0.90 -6.01
C ASN A 365 6.37 -0.84 -5.83
N LEU A 366 5.90 -1.27 -4.67
CA LEU A 366 4.50 -1.13 -4.28
C LEU A 366 4.29 0.14 -3.45
N ARG A 367 3.63 1.15 -4.02
CA ARG A 367 3.24 2.38 -3.32
C ARG A 367 2.03 2.09 -2.46
N ILE A 368 2.23 2.14 -1.13
CA ILE A 368 1.18 1.84 -0.16
C ILE A 368 0.41 3.10 0.22
N ILE A 369 1.12 4.21 0.45
CA ILE A 369 0.53 5.50 0.78
C ILE A 369 1.27 6.59 0.01
N ARG A 370 0.53 7.36 -0.77
CA ARG A 370 1.03 8.51 -1.51
C ARG A 370 0.66 9.82 -0.80
N TYR A 371 1.42 10.88 -1.04
CA TYR A 371 1.14 12.19 -0.46
C TYR A 371 -0.21 12.77 -0.92
N ALA A 372 -0.66 12.45 -2.14
CA ALA A 372 -2.01 12.80 -2.59
C ALA A 372 -3.11 12.21 -1.68
N ASP A 373 -2.95 10.97 -1.19
CA ASP A 373 -3.86 10.37 -0.22
C ASP A 373 -3.90 11.20 1.09
N ILE A 374 -2.74 11.64 1.59
CA ILE A 374 -2.65 12.49 2.80
C ILE A 374 -3.38 13.81 2.60
N VAL A 375 -3.16 14.47 1.46
CA VAL A 375 -3.81 15.75 1.14
C VAL A 375 -5.33 15.59 1.04
N LEU A 376 -5.82 14.49 0.44
CA LEU A 376 -7.25 14.21 0.32
C LEU A 376 -7.88 13.77 1.66
N MET A 377 -7.16 13.05 2.51
CA MET A 377 -7.61 12.78 3.88
C MET A 377 -7.75 14.07 4.70
N HIS A 378 -6.80 14.99 4.53
CA HIS A 378 -6.85 16.30 5.18
C HIS A 378 -8.06 17.12 4.67
N ALA A 379 -8.29 17.14 3.34
CA ALA A 379 -9.44 17.82 2.75
C ALA A 379 -10.77 17.26 3.27
N GLU A 380 -10.89 15.93 3.36
CA GLU A 380 -12.08 15.27 3.90
C GLU A 380 -12.29 15.64 5.37
N ALA A 381 -11.26 15.51 6.19
CA ALA A 381 -11.35 15.83 7.61
C ALA A 381 -11.66 17.32 7.87
N ALA A 382 -11.11 18.24 7.08
CA ALA A 382 -11.43 19.66 7.15
C ALA A 382 -12.89 19.93 6.76
N CYS A 383 -13.38 19.28 5.70
CA CYS A 383 -14.80 19.37 5.31
C CYS A 383 -15.71 18.87 6.44
N GLU A 384 -15.40 17.74 7.06
CA GLU A 384 -16.23 17.17 8.12
C GLU A 384 -16.22 18.00 9.41
N THR A 385 -15.13 18.72 9.68
CA THR A 385 -15.02 19.68 10.80
C THR A 385 -15.50 21.09 10.47
N ASN A 386 -16.12 21.30 9.28
CA ASN A 386 -16.65 22.57 8.77
C ASN A 386 -15.59 23.64 8.45
N ASP A 387 -14.34 23.30 8.28
CA ASP A 387 -13.32 24.17 7.68
C ASP A 387 -13.33 24.02 6.16
N LEU A 388 -14.37 24.56 5.52
CA LEU A 388 -14.61 24.40 4.09
C LEU A 388 -13.54 25.11 3.23
N ASP A 389 -12.92 26.14 3.76
CA ASP A 389 -11.87 26.86 3.02
C ASP A 389 -10.57 26.07 2.99
N GLU A 390 -10.18 25.43 4.10
CA GLU A 390 -9.07 24.49 4.13
C GLU A 390 -9.34 23.28 3.26
N ALA A 391 -10.53 22.70 3.35
CA ALA A 391 -10.94 21.56 2.53
C ALA A 391 -10.79 21.87 1.03
N LYS A 392 -11.26 23.04 0.57
CA LYS A 392 -11.12 23.49 -0.83
C LYS A 392 -9.65 23.70 -1.21
N ARG A 393 -8.85 24.31 -0.34
CA ARG A 393 -7.42 24.54 -0.62
C ARG A 393 -6.68 23.21 -0.82
N LYS A 394 -6.95 22.19 0.00
CA LYS A 394 -6.32 20.87 -0.14
C LYS A 394 -6.81 20.12 -1.35
N LEU A 395 -8.11 20.14 -1.61
CA LEU A 395 -8.69 19.59 -2.84
C LEU A 395 -8.04 20.21 -4.08
N GLU A 396 -7.88 21.53 -4.08
CA GLU A 396 -7.27 22.27 -5.18
C GLU A 396 -5.78 21.92 -5.40
N MET A 397 -5.03 21.61 -4.35
CA MET A 397 -3.63 21.15 -4.51
C MET A 397 -3.55 19.91 -5.41
N VAL A 398 -4.42 18.92 -5.22
CA VAL A 398 -4.46 17.70 -6.04
C VAL A 398 -4.94 18.01 -7.46
N ARG A 399 -6.00 18.80 -7.61
CA ARG A 399 -6.55 19.20 -8.92
C ARG A 399 -5.56 20.04 -9.72
N ALA A 400 -4.83 20.95 -9.07
CA ALA A 400 -3.81 21.78 -9.73
C ALA A 400 -2.67 20.92 -10.31
N ARG A 401 -2.20 19.91 -9.55
CA ARG A 401 -1.21 18.95 -10.04
C ARG A 401 -1.77 18.17 -11.24
N ALA A 402 -3.02 17.68 -11.14
CA ALA A 402 -3.66 16.94 -12.22
C ALA A 402 -3.80 17.77 -13.50
N ARG A 403 -4.12 19.07 -13.40
CA ARG A 403 -4.20 19.97 -14.55
C ARG A 403 -2.88 20.13 -15.29
N ASN A 404 -1.78 20.10 -14.58
CA ASN A 404 -0.44 20.31 -15.16
C ASN A 404 -0.37 21.52 -16.12
N GLY A 405 -0.92 22.65 -15.70
CA GLY A 405 -0.98 23.90 -16.48
C GLY A 405 -2.04 23.97 -17.58
N GLN A 406 -2.86 22.95 -17.77
CA GLN A 406 -3.95 22.93 -18.75
C GLN A 406 -5.21 23.63 -18.21
N SER A 407 -6.06 24.15 -19.11
CA SER A 407 -7.35 24.78 -18.76
C SER A 407 -8.47 23.75 -18.63
N VAL A 408 -8.30 22.78 -17.74
CA VAL A 408 -9.25 21.68 -17.44
C VAL A 408 -9.48 21.62 -15.93
N LEU A 409 -10.40 20.79 -15.46
CA LEU A 409 -10.67 20.59 -14.03
C LEU A 409 -10.85 21.92 -13.28
N PRO A 410 -11.91 22.69 -13.53
CA PRO A 410 -12.10 23.99 -12.92
C PRO A 410 -12.05 23.92 -11.40
N GLU A 411 -11.59 25.01 -10.77
CA GLU A 411 -11.54 25.15 -9.32
C GLU A 411 -12.92 24.96 -8.69
N ILE A 412 -12.98 24.21 -7.59
CA ILE A 412 -14.21 23.98 -6.84
C ILE A 412 -14.49 25.18 -5.93
N LYS A 413 -15.63 25.84 -6.13
CA LYS A 413 -15.99 27.11 -5.44
C LYS A 413 -17.18 26.99 -4.52
N THR A 414 -17.75 25.79 -4.37
CA THR A 414 -18.91 25.59 -3.53
C THR A 414 -18.65 25.99 -2.07
N THR A 415 -19.69 26.51 -1.42
CA THR A 415 -19.74 26.79 0.02
C THR A 415 -20.69 25.84 0.75
N ASP A 416 -21.33 24.93 0.01
CA ASP A 416 -22.16 23.88 0.57
C ASP A 416 -21.28 22.69 0.99
N LYS A 417 -21.44 22.28 2.24
CA LYS A 417 -20.62 21.19 2.83
C LYS A 417 -20.87 19.85 2.15
N ASP A 418 -22.13 19.55 1.85
CA ASP A 418 -22.49 18.25 1.29
C ASP A 418 -22.03 18.15 -0.15
N GLU A 419 -22.16 19.22 -0.92
CA GLU A 419 -21.58 19.30 -2.27
C GLU A 419 -20.06 19.17 -2.24
N LEU A 420 -19.38 19.87 -1.33
CA LEU A 420 -17.92 19.80 -1.20
C LEU A 420 -17.46 18.39 -0.82
N ARG A 421 -18.17 17.72 0.10
CA ARG A 421 -17.92 16.32 0.46
C ARG A 421 -17.95 15.41 -0.76
N GLU A 422 -18.98 15.55 -1.61
CA GLU A 422 -19.08 14.73 -2.82
C GLU A 422 -17.96 15.05 -3.83
N LYS A 423 -17.54 16.31 -3.95
CA LYS A 423 -16.38 16.68 -4.77
C LYS A 423 -15.07 16.06 -4.25
N ILE A 424 -14.86 16.03 -2.93
CA ILE A 424 -13.68 15.40 -2.31
C ILE A 424 -13.71 13.89 -2.53
N ARG A 425 -14.86 13.24 -2.35
CA ARG A 425 -15.04 11.80 -2.59
C ARG A 425 -14.80 11.43 -4.05
N HIS A 426 -15.30 12.25 -4.97
CA HIS A 426 -15.05 12.08 -6.40
C HIS A 426 -13.56 12.24 -6.72
N GLU A 427 -12.92 13.31 -6.25
CA GLU A 427 -11.50 13.53 -6.47
C GLU A 427 -10.65 12.38 -5.94
N ARG A 428 -10.98 11.88 -4.74
CA ARG A 428 -10.32 10.73 -4.14
C ARG A 428 -10.49 9.46 -4.99
N ARG A 429 -11.67 9.23 -5.55
CA ARG A 429 -11.93 8.12 -6.48
C ARG A 429 -11.04 8.20 -7.71
N ILE A 430 -10.94 9.36 -8.34
CA ILE A 430 -10.18 9.55 -9.58
C ILE A 430 -8.68 9.50 -9.32
N GLU A 431 -8.21 10.21 -8.30
CA GLU A 431 -6.79 10.29 -7.94
C GLU A 431 -6.20 8.92 -7.55
N LEU A 432 -6.91 8.19 -6.71
CA LEU A 432 -6.48 6.89 -6.18
C LEU A 432 -7.10 5.70 -6.94
N ALA A 433 -7.58 5.93 -8.15
CA ALA A 433 -8.17 4.89 -8.98
C ALA A 433 -7.22 3.70 -9.14
N LEU A 434 -7.73 2.49 -8.91
CA LEU A 434 -7.01 1.22 -9.03
C LEU A 434 -5.86 1.00 -8.02
N GLU A 435 -5.81 1.76 -6.91
CA GLU A 435 -4.77 1.71 -5.88
C GLU A 435 -5.24 1.09 -4.54
N PHE A 436 -6.27 0.24 -4.56
CA PHE A 436 -6.77 -0.52 -3.41
C PHE A 436 -7.57 0.24 -2.34
N GLU A 437 -7.83 1.55 -2.49
CA GLU A 437 -8.52 2.34 -1.45
C GLU A 437 -10.06 2.28 -1.55
N ARG A 438 -10.61 2.08 -2.76
CA ARG A 438 -12.02 2.31 -3.08
C ARG A 438 -13.01 1.55 -2.22
N TYR A 439 -12.80 0.25 -1.97
CA TYR A 439 -13.76 -0.56 -1.20
C TYR A 439 -13.97 -0.01 0.20
N PHE A 440 -12.88 0.23 0.88
CA PHE A 440 -12.94 0.72 2.25
C PHE A 440 -13.42 2.17 2.34
N ASP A 441 -13.16 3.00 1.34
CA ASP A 441 -13.75 4.33 1.23
C ASP A 441 -15.28 4.26 1.14
N LEU A 442 -15.81 3.41 0.26
CA LEU A 442 -17.25 3.21 0.12
C LEU A 442 -17.92 2.73 1.42
N VAL A 443 -17.26 1.79 2.10
CA VAL A 443 -17.76 1.24 3.38
C VAL A 443 -17.76 2.31 4.48
N ARG A 444 -16.64 3.02 4.69
CA ARG A 444 -16.54 4.03 5.76
C ARG A 444 -17.43 5.26 5.52
N TRP A 445 -17.74 5.57 4.26
CA TRP A 445 -18.70 6.61 3.88
C TRP A 445 -20.16 6.14 4.01
N GLY A 446 -20.40 4.83 4.14
CA GLY A 446 -21.75 4.26 4.24
C GLY A 446 -22.55 4.28 2.94
N ILE A 447 -21.85 4.24 1.79
CA ILE A 447 -22.47 4.28 0.44
C ILE A 447 -22.15 3.03 -0.40
N ALA A 448 -21.61 1.99 0.23
CA ALA A 448 -21.21 0.78 -0.50
C ALA A 448 -22.42 0.05 -1.10
N GLU A 449 -23.59 0.07 -0.44
CA GLU A 449 -24.83 -0.54 -0.97
C GLU A 449 -25.26 0.06 -2.32
N ASP A 450 -25.04 1.37 -2.50
CA ASP A 450 -25.43 2.09 -3.72
C ASP A 450 -24.43 1.90 -4.87
N LYS A 451 -23.20 1.48 -4.58
CA LYS A 451 -22.09 1.47 -5.52
C LYS A 451 -21.56 0.07 -5.86
N VAL A 452 -21.72 -0.88 -4.97
CA VAL A 452 -21.20 -2.24 -5.10
C VAL A 452 -22.35 -3.22 -5.30
N ALA A 453 -22.36 -3.89 -6.43
CA ALA A 453 -23.39 -4.88 -6.74
C ALA A 453 -23.40 -6.00 -5.67
N ASN A 454 -24.60 -6.38 -5.21
CA ASN A 454 -24.81 -7.41 -4.21
C ASN A 454 -24.21 -7.12 -2.81
N PHE A 455 -23.83 -5.88 -2.54
CA PHE A 455 -23.46 -5.48 -1.18
C PHE A 455 -24.68 -5.62 -0.26
N VAL A 456 -24.48 -6.15 0.93
CA VAL A 456 -25.54 -6.32 1.94
C VAL A 456 -25.08 -5.62 3.21
N VAL A 457 -25.82 -4.56 3.61
CA VAL A 457 -25.58 -3.82 4.84
C VAL A 457 -25.73 -4.75 6.06
N GLY A 458 -24.83 -4.62 7.01
CA GLY A 458 -24.75 -5.47 8.21
C GLY A 458 -23.99 -6.79 7.98
N LYS A 459 -23.51 -7.03 6.75
CA LYS A 459 -22.77 -8.23 6.41
C LYS A 459 -21.43 -7.95 5.74
N HIS A 460 -21.39 -7.01 4.79
CA HIS A 460 -20.24 -6.82 3.92
C HIS A 460 -19.38 -5.60 4.29
N GLU A 461 -19.65 -4.92 5.41
CA GLU A 461 -18.79 -3.86 5.94
C GLU A 461 -17.42 -4.39 6.37
N VAL A 462 -17.36 -5.68 6.69
CA VAL A 462 -16.12 -6.41 6.95
C VAL A 462 -16.16 -7.75 6.20
N PHE A 463 -15.00 -8.25 5.86
CA PHE A 463 -14.87 -9.59 5.30
C PHE A 463 -15.02 -10.65 6.40
N PRO A 464 -15.49 -11.85 6.07
CA PRO A 464 -15.59 -12.92 7.05
C PRO A 464 -14.20 -13.36 7.52
N LEU A 465 -14.07 -13.70 8.80
CA LEU A 465 -12.87 -14.34 9.30
C LEU A 465 -12.62 -15.65 8.54
N PRO A 466 -11.34 -16.01 8.30
CA PRO A 466 -11.01 -17.29 7.68
C PRO A 466 -11.62 -18.48 8.44
N GLN A 467 -12.06 -19.50 7.71
CA GLN A 467 -12.65 -20.70 8.30
C GLN A 467 -11.72 -21.35 9.35
N THR A 468 -10.42 -21.32 9.11
CA THR A 468 -9.40 -21.83 10.05
C THR A 468 -9.44 -21.12 11.41
N GLU A 469 -9.72 -19.81 11.43
CA GLU A 469 -9.82 -19.04 12.69
C GLU A 469 -11.15 -19.30 13.40
N ILE A 470 -12.23 -19.46 12.64
CA ILE A 470 -13.54 -19.85 13.18
C ILE A 470 -13.43 -21.22 13.87
N ASP A 471 -12.79 -22.19 13.21
CA ASP A 471 -12.61 -23.53 13.74
C ASP A 471 -11.76 -23.57 15.01
N LYS A 472 -10.67 -22.77 15.07
CA LYS A 472 -9.86 -22.60 16.29
C LYS A 472 -10.68 -22.01 17.44
N SER A 473 -11.50 -21.00 17.17
CA SER A 473 -12.37 -20.36 18.16
C SER A 473 -13.41 -21.35 18.72
N LEU A 474 -14.01 -22.17 17.89
CA LEU A 474 -14.94 -23.24 18.30
C LEU A 474 -14.24 -24.28 19.19
N GLN A 475 -13.04 -24.74 18.81
CA GLN A 475 -12.25 -25.69 19.62
C GLN A 475 -11.89 -25.12 21.01
N LYS A 476 -11.56 -23.82 21.10
CA LYS A 476 -11.33 -23.14 22.39
C LYS A 476 -12.56 -23.19 23.30
N ASN A 477 -13.74 -22.94 22.73
CA ASN A 477 -15.00 -22.94 23.48
C ASN A 477 -15.42 -24.36 23.92
N MET A 478 -15.02 -25.39 23.16
CA MET A 478 -15.29 -26.79 23.54
C MET A 478 -14.35 -27.32 24.65
N LYS A 479 -13.22 -26.67 24.88
CA LYS A 479 -12.24 -27.03 25.93
C LYS A 479 -12.47 -26.33 27.26
N LYS A 480 -13.40 -25.35 27.32
CA LYS A 480 -13.90 -24.68 28.53
C LYS A 480 -15.11 -25.43 29.08
#